data_ca76e7370732d18ec7f7ad62f54343df
#
_entry.id   ca76e7370732d18ec7f7ad62f54343df
#
_cell.length_a   1.000
_cell.length_b   1.000
_cell.length_c   1.000
_cell.angle_alpha   90.00
_cell.angle_beta   90.00
_cell.angle_gamma   90.00
#
_symmetry.space_group_name_H-M   'P 1'
#
loop_
_entity.id
_entity.type
_entity.pdbx_description
1 polymer ?
#
loop_
_entity_poly.entity_id
_entity_poly.type
_entity_poly.pdbx_seq_one_letter_code
_entity_poly.pdbx_strand_id
1 'polypeptide(L)'
;MKKKKERERTRALKNNLYALKLGWQIAPELVIHMAVARVLGYFEWLFYSAFFMRYVINAMETEQEVTSIFVFLGVTVAVFASMTLYNQYLEGKVWPIAGAKVHKKLNLRLFEKSTNVELSCFEDSEFY
;
A
#
# COMPACT_ATOMS: atom_id res chain seq x y z
N MET A 1 -26.21 9.54 -18.66
CA MET A 1 -24.90 8.89 -18.38
C MET A 1 -24.11 9.52 -17.21
N LYS A 2 -24.01 10.84 -17.04
CA LYS A 2 -23.26 11.49 -15.93
C LYS A 2 -23.68 11.05 -14.52
N LYS A 3 -24.99 11.03 -14.19
CA LYS A 3 -25.52 10.62 -12.86
C LYS A 3 -25.19 9.16 -12.46
N LYS A 4 -25.12 8.24 -13.42
CA LYS A 4 -24.75 6.83 -13.15
C LYS A 4 -23.29 6.73 -12.74
N LYS A 5 -22.39 7.42 -13.49
CA LYS A 5 -20.96 7.47 -13.22
C LYS A 5 -20.61 8.14 -11.87
N GLU A 6 -21.39 9.13 -11.47
CA GLU A 6 -21.25 9.82 -10.18
C GLU A 6 -21.68 8.93 -9.00
N ARG A 7 -22.78 8.17 -9.14
CA ARG A 7 -23.20 7.16 -8.15
C ARG A 7 -22.20 6.02 -8.00
N GLU A 8 -21.61 5.55 -9.08
CA GLU A 8 -20.57 4.52 -9.05
C GLU A 8 -19.30 5.02 -8.34
N ARG A 9 -18.87 6.26 -8.61
CA ARG A 9 -17.73 6.90 -7.91
C ARG A 9 -17.99 7.04 -6.40
N THR A 10 -19.17 7.50 -6.02
CA THR A 10 -19.55 7.65 -4.61
C THR A 10 -19.62 6.30 -3.89
N ARG A 11 -20.06 5.25 -4.58
CA ARG A 11 -20.09 3.88 -4.07
C ARG A 11 -18.68 3.32 -3.88
N ALA A 12 -17.80 3.52 -4.86
CA ALA A 12 -16.39 3.12 -4.79
C ALA A 12 -15.67 3.81 -3.62
N LEU A 13 -15.87 5.13 -3.45
CA LEU A 13 -15.29 5.88 -2.34
C LEU A 13 -15.77 5.37 -0.98
N LYS A 14 -17.08 5.13 -0.83
CA LYS A 14 -17.63 4.57 0.43
C LYS A 14 -17.08 3.19 0.74
N ASN A 15 -16.95 2.33 -0.27
CA ASN A 15 -16.38 0.99 -0.10
C ASN A 15 -14.90 1.05 0.28
N ASN A 16 -14.13 1.94 -0.34
CA ASN A 16 -12.71 2.12 -0.02
C ASN A 16 -12.51 2.68 1.40
N LEU A 17 -13.32 3.65 1.80
CA LEU A 17 -13.31 4.18 3.17
C LEU A 17 -13.70 3.13 4.20
N TYR A 18 -14.69 2.30 3.89
CA TYR A 18 -15.08 1.19 4.75
C TYR A 18 -13.95 0.15 4.88
N ALA A 19 -13.32 -0.22 3.77
CA ALA A 19 -12.19 -1.14 3.76
C ALA A 19 -10.99 -0.59 4.55
N LEU A 20 -10.68 0.70 4.39
CA LEU A 20 -9.64 1.38 5.14
C LEU A 20 -9.94 1.40 6.65
N LYS A 21 -11.18 1.73 7.03
CA LYS A 21 -11.64 1.71 8.43
C LYS A 21 -11.55 0.31 9.03
N LEU A 22 -11.95 -0.69 8.27
CA LEU A 22 -11.87 -2.09 8.70
C LEU A 22 -10.41 -2.54 8.85
N GLY A 23 -9.55 -2.20 7.90
CA GLY A 23 -8.11 -2.45 7.97
C GLY A 23 -7.47 -1.79 9.19
N TRP A 24 -7.83 -0.54 9.47
CA TRP A 24 -7.37 0.18 10.65
C TRP A 24 -7.79 -0.48 11.96
N GLN A 25 -9.01 -1.00 12.03
CA GLN A 25 -9.52 -1.69 13.23
C GLN A 25 -8.89 -3.07 13.46
N ILE A 26 -8.46 -3.75 12.39
CA ILE A 26 -7.93 -5.12 12.48
C ILE A 26 -6.40 -5.14 12.58
N ALA A 27 -5.75 -4.32 11.79
CA ALA A 27 -4.29 -4.27 11.66
C ALA A 27 -3.82 -2.83 11.38
N PRO A 28 -3.86 -1.93 12.39
CA PRO A 28 -3.44 -0.52 12.22
C PRO A 28 -1.99 -0.43 11.78
N GLU A 29 -1.14 -1.30 12.28
CA GLU A 29 0.28 -1.43 11.88
C GLU A 29 0.43 -1.55 10.35
N LEU A 30 -0.38 -2.39 9.71
CA LEU A 30 -0.34 -2.56 8.25
C LEU A 30 -0.68 -1.26 7.53
N VAL A 31 -1.74 -0.56 7.96
CA VAL A 31 -2.17 0.69 7.31
C VAL A 31 -1.10 1.77 7.42
N ILE A 32 -0.47 1.90 8.60
CA ILE A 32 0.63 2.85 8.82
C ILE A 32 1.82 2.50 7.92
N HIS A 33 2.26 1.26 7.93
CA HIS A 33 3.39 0.83 7.11
C HIS A 33 3.12 1.00 5.61
N MET A 34 1.90 0.70 5.14
CA MET A 34 1.50 0.95 3.76
C MET A 34 1.55 2.43 3.40
N ALA A 35 1.09 3.32 4.28
CA ALA A 35 1.15 4.76 4.07
C ALA A 35 2.60 5.24 3.98
N VAL A 36 3.46 4.81 4.91
CA VAL A 36 4.89 5.14 4.91
C VAL A 36 5.57 4.63 3.64
N ALA A 37 5.34 3.37 3.25
CA ALA A 37 5.92 2.80 2.02
C ALA A 37 5.49 3.57 0.76
N ARG A 38 4.24 4.05 0.71
CA ARG A 38 3.76 4.89 -0.40
C ARG A 38 4.44 6.24 -0.46
N VAL A 39 4.59 6.91 0.69
CA VAL A 39 5.29 8.20 0.78
C VAL A 39 6.76 8.04 0.36
N LEU A 40 7.43 6.99 0.86
CA LEU A 40 8.82 6.69 0.47
C LEU A 40 8.96 6.40 -1.02
N GLY A 41 8.04 5.62 -1.61
CA GLY A 41 8.05 5.33 -3.05
C GLY A 41 7.82 6.58 -3.92
N TYR A 42 6.97 7.51 -3.49
CA TYR A 42 6.82 8.81 -4.16
C TYR A 42 8.07 9.67 -4.05
N PHE A 43 8.72 9.67 -2.88
CA PHE A 43 9.97 10.38 -2.66
C PHE A 43 11.09 9.81 -3.53
N GLU A 44 11.21 8.49 -3.61
CA GLU A 44 12.17 7.78 -4.46
C GLU A 44 11.99 8.17 -5.93
N TRP A 45 10.75 8.12 -6.43
CA TRP A 45 10.44 8.49 -7.81
C TRP A 45 10.77 9.96 -8.11
N LEU A 46 10.39 10.89 -7.22
CA LEU A 46 10.66 12.33 -7.36
C LEU A 46 12.17 12.61 -7.32
N PHE A 47 12.88 11.97 -6.38
CA PHE A 47 14.31 12.12 -6.25
C PHE A 47 15.02 11.65 -7.52
N TYR A 48 14.68 10.47 -8.02
CA TYR A 48 15.32 9.91 -9.22
C TYR A 48 15.02 10.72 -10.47
N SER A 49 13.77 11.11 -10.68
CA SER A 49 13.37 11.80 -11.92
C SER A 49 13.77 13.29 -11.96
N ALA A 50 13.81 13.98 -10.84
CA ALA A 50 14.07 15.41 -10.80
C ALA A 50 15.47 15.75 -10.29
N PHE A 51 15.88 15.19 -9.15
CA PHE A 51 17.11 15.60 -8.48
C PHE A 51 18.33 14.85 -9.01
N PHE A 52 18.25 13.53 -9.12
CA PHE A 52 19.39 12.70 -9.52
C PHE A 52 19.86 13.06 -10.94
N MET A 53 18.94 13.06 -11.90
CA MET A 53 19.27 13.37 -13.29
C MET A 53 19.82 14.80 -13.44
N ARG A 54 19.18 15.75 -12.77
CA ARG A 54 19.63 17.15 -12.79
C ARG A 54 21.04 17.31 -12.18
N TYR A 55 21.30 16.62 -11.07
CA TYR A 55 22.62 16.68 -10.45
C TYR A 55 23.71 16.10 -11.34
N VAL A 56 23.47 14.94 -11.96
CA VAL A 56 24.43 14.29 -12.85
C VAL A 56 24.73 15.18 -14.07
N ILE A 57 23.70 15.72 -14.71
CA ILE A 57 23.87 16.60 -15.87
C ILE A 57 24.66 17.86 -15.47
N ASN A 58 24.28 18.51 -14.39
CA ASN A 58 24.94 19.73 -13.91
C ASN A 58 26.40 19.47 -13.50
N ALA A 59 26.68 18.31 -12.89
CA ALA A 59 28.03 17.92 -12.50
C ALA A 59 28.95 17.70 -13.73
N MET A 60 28.39 17.21 -14.84
CA MET A 60 29.13 17.05 -16.10
C MET A 60 29.38 18.39 -16.79
N GLU A 61 28.41 19.33 -16.73
CA GLU A 61 28.53 20.65 -17.34
C GLU A 61 29.49 21.58 -16.59
N THR A 62 29.56 21.45 -15.26
CA THR A 62 30.34 22.34 -14.39
C THR A 62 31.74 21.78 -14.04
N GLU A 63 32.16 20.69 -14.68
CA GLU A 63 33.46 20.03 -14.39
C GLU A 63 33.71 19.83 -12.89
N GLN A 64 32.67 19.41 -12.14
CA GLN A 64 32.80 19.17 -10.71
C GLN A 64 33.85 18.09 -10.42
N GLU A 65 34.46 18.19 -9.23
CA GLU A 65 35.39 17.18 -8.77
C GLU A 65 34.77 15.79 -8.79
N VAL A 66 35.44 14.86 -9.42
CA VAL A 66 35.03 13.45 -9.55
C VAL A 66 34.64 12.84 -8.18
N THR A 67 35.35 13.24 -7.13
CA THR A 67 35.13 12.82 -5.74
C THR A 67 33.69 13.17 -5.27
N SER A 68 33.21 14.37 -5.57
CA SER A 68 31.84 14.82 -5.20
C SER A 68 30.79 13.95 -5.86
N ILE A 69 30.99 13.58 -7.11
CA ILE A 69 30.07 12.71 -7.86
C ILE A 69 30.02 11.32 -7.21
N PHE A 70 31.16 10.73 -6.87
CA PHE A 70 31.20 9.42 -6.21
C PHE A 70 30.56 9.44 -4.82
N VAL A 71 30.78 10.49 -4.03
CA VAL A 71 30.13 10.64 -2.72
C VAL A 71 28.60 10.73 -2.89
N PHE A 72 28.11 11.52 -3.83
CA PHE A 72 26.67 11.63 -4.10
C PHE A 72 26.08 10.29 -4.53
N LEU A 73 26.73 9.56 -5.43
CA LEU A 73 26.29 8.23 -5.86
C LEU A 73 26.28 7.24 -4.69
N GLY A 74 27.34 7.24 -3.87
CA GLY A 74 27.43 6.38 -2.69
C GLY A 74 26.28 6.62 -1.69
N VAL A 75 25.99 7.89 -1.38
CA VAL A 75 24.87 8.26 -0.51
C VAL A 75 23.54 7.83 -1.12
N THR A 76 23.36 8.05 -2.42
CA THR A 76 22.14 7.65 -3.14
C THR A 76 21.91 6.15 -3.07
N VAL A 77 22.95 5.36 -3.33
CA VAL A 77 22.88 3.88 -3.22
C VAL A 77 22.55 3.44 -1.80
N ALA A 78 23.17 4.04 -0.78
CA ALA A 78 22.90 3.70 0.62
C ALA A 78 21.45 3.99 1.02
N VAL A 79 20.88 5.12 0.59
CA VAL A 79 19.49 5.48 0.85
C VAL A 79 18.54 4.50 0.17
N PHE A 80 18.74 4.18 -1.11
CA PHE A 80 17.89 3.24 -1.83
C PHE A 80 18.02 1.80 -1.32
N ALA A 81 19.20 1.36 -0.94
CA ALA A 81 19.38 0.07 -0.29
C ALA A 81 18.59 -0.02 1.01
N SER A 82 18.61 1.03 1.83
CA SER A 82 17.83 1.10 3.07
C SER A 82 16.32 1.04 2.82
N MET A 83 15.82 1.73 1.79
CA MET A 83 14.41 1.68 1.38
C MET A 83 14.02 0.29 0.87
N THR A 84 14.88 -0.35 0.09
CA THR A 84 14.66 -1.72 -0.42
C THR A 84 14.60 -2.73 0.73
N LEU A 85 15.50 -2.64 1.70
CA LEU A 85 15.48 -3.48 2.90
C LEU A 85 14.19 -3.29 3.72
N TYR A 86 13.75 -2.05 3.86
CA TYR A 86 12.48 -1.75 4.53
C TYR A 86 11.28 -2.38 3.79
N ASN A 87 11.22 -2.26 2.47
CA ASN A 87 10.15 -2.87 1.68
C ASN A 87 10.18 -4.40 1.78
N GLN A 88 11.34 -5.02 1.73
CA GLN A 88 11.47 -6.49 1.93
C GLN A 88 11.03 -6.92 3.34
N TYR A 89 11.32 -6.13 4.37
CA TYR A 89 10.81 -6.39 5.72
C TYR A 89 9.28 -6.33 5.78
N LEU A 90 8.67 -5.34 5.11
CA LEU A 90 7.22 -5.22 5.01
C LEU A 90 6.59 -6.44 4.32
N GLU A 91 7.12 -6.82 3.17
CA GLU A 91 6.62 -7.95 2.38
C GLU A 91 6.84 -9.29 3.09
N GLY A 92 7.99 -9.47 3.72
CA GLY A 92 8.34 -10.74 4.36
C GLY A 92 7.70 -10.98 5.72
N LYS A 93 7.40 -9.94 6.49
CA LYS A 93 6.87 -10.08 7.85
C LYS A 93 5.52 -9.40 8.07
N VAL A 94 5.39 -8.14 7.72
CA VAL A 94 4.20 -7.34 8.08
C VAL A 94 2.97 -7.79 7.30
N TRP A 95 3.11 -7.97 6.00
CA TRP A 95 2.02 -8.36 5.11
C TRP A 95 1.44 -9.75 5.42
N PRO A 96 2.23 -10.81 5.59
CA PRO A 96 1.69 -12.13 5.89
C PRO A 96 0.97 -12.16 7.25
N ILE A 97 1.55 -11.54 8.28
CA ILE A 97 0.97 -11.51 9.62
C ILE A 97 -0.34 -10.72 9.65
N ALA A 98 -0.34 -9.54 9.06
CA ALA A 98 -1.52 -8.71 8.99
C ALA A 98 -2.61 -9.32 8.09
N GLY A 99 -2.23 -9.91 6.96
CA GLY A 99 -3.12 -10.66 6.09
C GLY A 99 -3.81 -11.81 6.83
N ALA A 100 -3.07 -12.60 7.58
CA ALA A 100 -3.62 -13.67 8.39
C ALA A 100 -4.62 -13.15 9.45
N LYS A 101 -4.32 -12.04 10.14
CA LYS A 101 -5.23 -11.39 11.08
C LYS A 101 -6.55 -10.97 10.41
N VAL A 102 -6.46 -10.35 9.22
CA VAL A 102 -7.63 -9.91 8.45
C VAL A 102 -8.47 -11.09 7.99
N HIS A 103 -7.85 -12.11 7.40
CA HIS A 103 -8.54 -13.34 6.98
C HIS A 103 -9.25 -14.04 8.14
N LYS A 104 -8.58 -14.21 9.26
CA LYS A 104 -9.18 -14.81 10.46
C LYS A 104 -10.42 -14.05 10.91
N LYS A 105 -10.36 -12.72 10.97
CA LYS A 105 -11.49 -11.91 11.44
C LYS A 105 -12.66 -11.88 10.44
N LEU A 106 -12.36 -11.87 9.13
CA LEU A 106 -13.39 -11.97 8.10
C LEU A 106 -14.08 -13.34 8.13
N ASN A 107 -13.31 -14.42 8.23
CA ASN A 107 -13.87 -15.77 8.30
C ASN A 107 -14.74 -15.96 9.54
N LEU A 108 -14.33 -15.45 10.71
CA LEU A 108 -15.16 -15.46 11.91
C LEU A 108 -16.49 -14.73 11.70
N ARG A 109 -16.47 -13.53 11.10
CA ARG A 109 -17.70 -12.78 10.81
C ARG A 109 -18.61 -13.48 9.79
N LEU A 110 -18.02 -14.13 8.79
CA LEU A 110 -18.79 -14.93 7.82
C LEU A 110 -19.42 -16.13 8.51
N PHE A 111 -18.67 -16.81 9.37
CA PHE A 111 -19.19 -17.95 10.14
C PHE A 111 -20.32 -17.52 11.07
N GLU A 112 -20.13 -16.47 11.87
CA GLU A 112 -21.20 -15.91 12.73
C GLU A 112 -22.47 -15.54 11.92
N LYS A 113 -22.28 -14.98 10.72
CA LYS A 113 -23.41 -14.63 9.86
C LYS A 113 -24.11 -15.87 9.29
N SER A 114 -23.36 -16.90 8.92
CA SER A 114 -23.92 -18.13 8.37
C SER A 114 -24.65 -18.96 9.43
N THR A 115 -24.17 -18.96 10.69
CA THR A 115 -24.85 -19.65 11.80
C THR A 115 -26.13 -18.95 12.25
N ASN A 116 -26.24 -17.63 11.99
CA ASN A 116 -27.44 -16.84 12.32
C ASN A 116 -28.49 -16.82 11.18
N VAL A 117 -28.22 -17.45 10.04
CA VAL A 117 -29.20 -17.63 8.98
C VAL A 117 -30.12 -18.77 9.37
N GLU A 118 -31.43 -18.51 9.44
CA GLU A 118 -32.42 -19.52 9.77
C GLU A 118 -32.37 -20.68 8.77
N LEU A 119 -32.52 -21.90 9.27
CA LEU A 119 -32.48 -23.15 8.48
C LEU A 119 -33.51 -23.15 7.35
N SER A 120 -34.63 -22.48 7.56
CA SER A 120 -35.69 -22.28 6.55
C SER A 120 -35.23 -21.62 5.26
N CYS A 121 -34.17 -20.76 5.32
CA CYS A 121 -33.60 -20.15 4.11
C CYS A 121 -32.81 -21.13 3.25
N PHE A 122 -32.33 -22.24 3.82
CA PHE A 122 -31.62 -23.29 3.07
C PHE A 122 -32.53 -24.35 2.50
N GLU A 123 -33.77 -24.45 3.00
CA GLU A 123 -34.78 -25.41 2.52
C GLU A 123 -35.66 -24.84 1.39
N ASP A 124 -35.55 -23.54 1.14
CA ASP A 124 -36.34 -22.88 0.10
C ASP A 124 -35.68 -23.10 -1.29
N SER A 125 -36.40 -23.85 -2.15
CA SER A 125 -35.93 -24.19 -3.49
C SER A 125 -35.79 -22.98 -4.43
N GLU A 126 -36.36 -21.83 -4.08
CA GLU A 126 -36.21 -20.56 -4.83
C GLU A 126 -34.89 -19.84 -4.48
N PHE A 127 -34.12 -20.32 -3.49
CA PHE A 127 -32.87 -19.72 -3.07
C PHE A 127 -31.66 -20.20 -3.91
N TYR A 128 -31.82 -21.26 -4.70
CA TYR A 128 -30.85 -21.80 -5.63
C TYR A 128 -31.21 -21.47 -7.08
#